data_a76ec1707a6a4fb56995faf96bd441bc
#
_entry.id   a76ec1707a6a4fb56995faf96bd441bc
#
_cell.length_a   1.000
_cell.length_b   1.000
_cell.length_c   1.000
_cell.angle_alpha   90.00
_cell.angle_beta   90.00
_cell.angle_gamma   90.00
#
_symmetry.space_group_name_H-M   'P 1'
#
loop_
_entity.id
_entity.type
_entity.pdbx_description
1 polymer ?
#
loop_
_entity_poly.entity_id
_entity_poly.type
_entity_poly.pdbx_seq_one_letter_code
_entity_poly.pdbx_strand_id
1 'polypeptide(L)'
;NSFLNFFPTTAVILDVDADHLDFFKDLSDVEHSFREFAELVPQGGLVVANGDDANTVETLRGVDYVSFGFREENRVHWANASEDFRTFDVICDGKPYCHVSLGVRGRHNAMNALAAAAVAWLYGVEAAPVERALHAFTGAGRRLEYKGRYNGADIYDDYAHHPRELHALLETVKTMGYRRVLCAFQPHTYTRTKALFSDFVQELRGVDVA
;
A
#
# COMPACT_ATOMS: atom_id res chain seq x y z
N ASN A 1 -6.40 7.42 18.63
CA ASN A 1 -6.65 6.13 17.93
C ASN A 1 -8.11 6.03 17.49
N SER A 2 -8.49 6.79 16.42
CA SER A 2 -9.89 6.80 15.95
C SER A 2 -10.35 5.43 15.42
N PHE A 3 -9.43 4.63 14.83
CA PHE A 3 -9.74 3.30 14.30
C PHE A 3 -10.07 2.27 15.39
N LEU A 4 -9.67 2.48 16.63
CA LEU A 4 -10.06 1.63 17.76
C LEU A 4 -11.54 1.81 18.18
N ASN A 5 -12.23 2.81 17.64
CA ASN A 5 -13.67 2.98 17.86
C ASN A 5 -14.54 2.20 16.85
N PHE A 6 -13.93 1.51 15.89
CA PHE A 6 -14.66 0.61 14.99
C PHE A 6 -14.86 -0.76 15.63
N PHE A 7 -15.85 -1.49 15.15
CA PHE A 7 -16.14 -2.87 15.54
C PHE A 7 -16.05 -3.76 14.29
N PRO A 8 -14.82 -4.01 13.80
CA PRO A 8 -14.64 -4.73 12.54
C PRO A 8 -14.94 -6.22 12.71
N THR A 9 -15.66 -6.79 11.76
CA THR A 9 -15.71 -8.24 11.57
C THR A 9 -14.56 -8.74 10.71
N THR A 10 -13.95 -7.82 9.93
CA THR A 10 -12.73 -8.06 9.17
C THR A 10 -11.83 -6.84 9.29
N ALA A 11 -10.61 -7.06 9.78
CA ALA A 11 -9.56 -6.05 9.82
C ALA A 11 -8.54 -6.33 8.70
N VAL A 12 -8.16 -5.30 7.95
CA VAL A 12 -7.10 -5.40 6.93
C VAL A 12 -5.97 -4.46 7.30
N ILE A 13 -4.75 -4.99 7.46
CA ILE A 13 -3.55 -4.24 7.84
C ILE A 13 -2.56 -4.31 6.69
N LEU A 14 -2.33 -3.16 6.04
CA LEU A 14 -1.47 -3.07 4.87
C LEU A 14 0.00 -2.95 5.24
N ASP A 15 0.31 -2.12 6.24
CA ASP A 15 1.62 -1.94 6.82
C ASP A 15 1.53 -1.29 8.21
N VAL A 16 2.58 -1.40 9.00
CA VAL A 16 2.75 -0.73 10.27
C VAL A 16 4.05 0.06 10.22
N ASP A 17 3.96 1.40 10.33
CA ASP A 17 5.11 2.27 10.23
C ASP A 17 5.07 3.40 11.27
N ALA A 18 6.23 3.98 11.56
CA ALA A 18 6.40 5.11 12.46
C ALA A 18 5.88 6.42 11.85
N ASP A 19 4.58 6.52 11.67
CA ASP A 19 3.91 7.76 11.25
C ASP A 19 3.08 8.35 12.40
N HIS A 20 2.63 9.59 12.23
CA HIS A 20 1.87 10.32 13.25
C HIS A 20 2.57 10.39 14.63
N LEU A 21 3.89 10.58 14.63
CA LEU A 21 4.70 10.72 15.86
C LEU A 21 4.43 12.02 16.64
N ASP A 22 3.52 12.84 16.17
CA ASP A 22 2.87 13.92 16.93
C ASP A 22 1.81 13.38 17.89
N PHE A 23 1.29 12.19 17.64
CA PHE A 23 0.32 11.47 18.47
C PHE A 23 0.95 10.24 19.16
N PHE A 24 1.63 9.38 18.41
CA PHE A 24 2.33 8.22 18.92
C PHE A 24 3.74 8.59 19.40
N LYS A 25 4.21 7.94 20.47
CA LYS A 25 5.56 8.19 21.00
C LYS A 25 6.64 7.66 20.09
N ASP A 26 6.43 6.46 19.58
CA ASP A 26 7.38 5.69 18.76
C ASP A 26 6.66 4.58 17.99
N LEU A 27 7.42 3.79 17.24
CA LEU A 27 6.89 2.65 16.50
C LEU A 27 6.19 1.63 17.40
N SER A 28 6.71 1.38 18.61
CA SER A 28 6.11 0.40 19.53
C SER A 28 4.70 0.82 19.98
N ASP A 29 4.45 2.11 20.13
CA ASP A 29 3.12 2.65 20.45
C ASP A 29 2.15 2.50 19.25
N VAL A 30 2.66 2.65 18.01
CA VAL A 30 1.89 2.34 16.80
C VAL A 30 1.57 0.85 16.73
N GLU A 31 2.56 -0.02 16.89
CA GLU A 31 2.41 -1.48 16.89
C GLU A 31 1.35 -1.94 17.92
N HIS A 32 1.44 -1.41 19.14
CA HIS A 32 0.46 -1.69 20.19
C HIS A 32 -0.96 -1.36 19.74
N SER A 33 -1.17 -0.19 19.17
CA SER A 33 -2.49 0.25 18.69
C SER A 33 -3.02 -0.58 17.53
N PHE A 34 -2.16 -1.00 16.58
CA PHE A 34 -2.58 -1.91 15.51
C PHE A 34 -2.87 -3.32 16.01
N ARG A 35 -2.13 -3.76 17.04
CA ARG A 35 -2.45 -5.02 17.71
C ARG A 35 -3.82 -4.97 18.39
N GLU A 36 -4.11 -3.91 19.18
CA GLU A 36 -5.43 -3.70 19.76
C GLU A 36 -6.52 -3.71 18.69
N PHE A 37 -6.29 -3.06 17.54
CA PHE A 37 -7.23 -3.06 16.42
C PHE A 37 -7.50 -4.48 15.88
N ALA A 38 -6.48 -5.29 15.72
CA ALA A 38 -6.65 -6.68 15.28
C ALA A 38 -7.43 -7.50 16.32
N GLU A 39 -7.21 -7.26 17.61
CA GLU A 39 -7.88 -7.93 18.73
C GLU A 39 -9.35 -7.50 18.90
N LEU A 40 -9.79 -6.38 18.29
CA LEU A 40 -11.21 -6.01 18.21
C LEU A 40 -12.03 -6.95 17.33
N VAL A 41 -11.39 -7.69 16.44
CA VAL A 41 -12.08 -8.67 15.57
C VAL A 41 -12.64 -9.79 16.41
N PRO A 42 -13.96 -10.04 16.38
CA PRO A 42 -14.58 -11.06 17.22
C PRO A 42 -14.21 -12.48 16.76
N GLN A 43 -14.44 -13.46 17.61
CA GLN A 43 -14.28 -14.87 17.25
C GLN A 43 -15.10 -15.21 15.99
N GLY A 44 -14.45 -15.80 14.99
CA GLY A 44 -15.04 -16.08 13.68
C GLY A 44 -14.93 -14.93 12.68
N GLY A 45 -14.40 -13.77 13.09
CA GLY A 45 -14.00 -12.71 12.18
C GLY A 45 -12.64 -12.98 11.53
N LEU A 46 -12.17 -12.06 10.71
CA LEU A 46 -10.96 -12.22 9.89
C LEU A 46 -9.96 -11.08 10.13
N VAL A 47 -8.70 -11.42 10.34
CA VAL A 47 -7.59 -10.48 10.21
C VAL A 47 -6.83 -10.84 8.94
N VAL A 48 -6.61 -9.86 8.06
CA VAL A 48 -5.89 -10.01 6.80
C VAL A 48 -4.73 -9.02 6.83
N ALA A 49 -3.49 -9.49 6.71
CA ALA A 49 -2.34 -8.64 6.95
C ALA A 49 -1.17 -8.90 6.00
N ASN A 50 -0.39 -7.86 5.74
CA ASN A 50 0.79 -7.94 4.90
C ASN A 50 1.90 -8.74 5.59
N GLY A 51 2.15 -9.96 5.10
CA GLY A 51 3.21 -10.83 5.61
C GLY A 51 4.61 -10.47 5.11
N ASP A 52 4.75 -9.51 4.19
CA ASP A 52 6.04 -9.01 3.74
C ASP A 52 6.56 -7.85 4.60
N ASP A 53 5.68 -7.20 5.36
CA ASP A 53 6.06 -6.09 6.25
C ASP A 53 6.47 -6.62 7.63
N ALA A 54 7.73 -6.40 7.99
CA ALA A 54 8.30 -6.94 9.21
C ALA A 54 7.61 -6.40 10.48
N ASN A 55 7.24 -5.13 10.48
CA ASN A 55 6.55 -4.51 11.62
C ASN A 55 5.15 -5.09 11.78
N THR A 56 4.42 -5.32 10.68
CA THR A 56 3.10 -5.98 10.70
C THR A 56 3.19 -7.39 11.27
N VAL A 57 4.18 -8.17 10.82
CA VAL A 57 4.41 -9.54 11.31
C VAL A 57 4.73 -9.55 12.80
N GLU A 58 5.59 -8.63 13.27
CA GLU A 58 5.91 -8.51 14.69
C GLU A 58 4.70 -8.07 15.52
N THR A 59 3.96 -7.07 15.05
CA THR A 59 2.74 -6.56 15.68
C THR A 59 1.71 -7.67 15.90
N LEU A 60 1.55 -8.56 14.93
CA LEU A 60 0.55 -9.63 14.96
C LEU A 60 1.07 -10.97 15.51
N ARG A 61 2.25 -10.99 16.14
CA ARG A 61 2.78 -12.23 16.73
C ARG A 61 1.79 -12.85 17.72
N GLY A 62 1.33 -14.07 17.42
CA GLY A 62 0.34 -14.82 18.22
C GLY A 62 -1.13 -14.42 17.95
N VAL A 63 -1.39 -13.55 16.99
CA VAL A 63 -2.73 -13.30 16.43
C VAL A 63 -2.89 -14.16 15.17
N ASP A 64 -4.01 -14.85 15.02
CA ASP A 64 -4.32 -15.58 13.80
C ASP A 64 -4.71 -14.60 12.69
N TYR A 65 -4.01 -14.65 11.56
CA TYR A 65 -4.34 -13.83 10.39
C TYR A 65 -4.06 -14.55 9.07
N VAL A 66 -4.71 -14.11 8.03
CA VAL A 66 -4.41 -14.51 6.65
C VAL A 66 -3.38 -13.56 6.09
N SER A 67 -2.19 -14.08 5.78
CA SER A 67 -1.12 -13.27 5.18
C SER A 67 -1.35 -13.05 3.70
N PHE A 68 -1.08 -11.84 3.23
CA PHE A 68 -0.92 -11.53 1.81
C PHE A 68 0.42 -10.83 1.57
N GLY A 69 0.92 -10.92 0.36
CA GLY A 69 2.19 -10.28 0.00
C GLY A 69 2.74 -10.78 -1.34
N PHE A 70 3.96 -10.35 -1.66
CA PHE A 70 4.64 -10.78 -2.89
C PHE A 70 5.37 -12.12 -2.71
N ARG A 71 5.80 -12.43 -1.48
CA ARG A 71 6.53 -13.67 -1.19
C ARG A 71 5.59 -14.88 -1.18
N GLU A 72 6.07 -16.01 -1.71
CA GLU A 72 5.31 -17.25 -1.84
C GLU A 72 4.92 -17.89 -0.49
N GLU A 73 5.57 -17.50 0.60
CA GLU A 73 5.23 -17.95 1.95
C GLU A 73 3.89 -17.38 2.45
N ASN A 74 3.39 -16.31 1.81
CA ASN A 74 2.07 -15.78 2.14
C ASN A 74 0.96 -16.70 1.63
N ARG A 75 -0.12 -16.81 2.38
CA ARG A 75 -1.30 -17.57 1.95
C ARG A 75 -1.93 -17.02 0.68
N VAL A 76 -1.86 -15.69 0.51
CA VAL A 76 -2.25 -15.00 -0.72
C VAL A 76 -1.04 -14.26 -1.28
N HIS A 77 -0.57 -14.68 -2.43
CA HIS A 77 0.61 -14.08 -3.06
C HIS A 77 0.44 -13.95 -4.56
N TRP A 78 1.32 -13.21 -5.19
CA TRP A 78 1.32 -13.10 -6.65
C TRP A 78 2.22 -14.15 -7.31
N ALA A 79 1.96 -14.38 -8.59
CA ALA A 79 2.84 -15.12 -9.50
C ALA A 79 2.81 -14.45 -10.88
N ASN A 80 3.80 -14.73 -11.72
CA ASN A 80 3.86 -14.28 -13.12
C ASN A 80 3.70 -12.75 -13.28
N ALA A 81 4.27 -11.97 -12.36
CA ALA A 81 4.14 -10.53 -12.37
C ALA A 81 4.93 -9.88 -13.52
N SER A 82 4.30 -8.88 -14.18
CA SER A 82 4.97 -8.02 -15.16
C SER A 82 5.97 -7.07 -14.48
N GLU A 83 6.97 -6.59 -15.23
CA GLU A 83 7.98 -5.65 -14.73
C GLU A 83 7.40 -4.34 -14.22
N ASP A 84 6.26 -3.90 -14.78
CA ASP A 84 5.55 -2.69 -14.37
C ASP A 84 4.52 -2.91 -13.25
N PHE A 85 4.45 -4.13 -12.69
CA PHE A 85 3.55 -4.55 -11.60
C PHE A 85 2.05 -4.43 -11.92
N ARG A 86 1.68 -4.32 -13.19
CA ARG A 86 0.28 -4.13 -13.57
C ARG A 86 -0.46 -5.44 -13.80
N THR A 87 0.24 -6.48 -14.22
CA THR A 87 -0.38 -7.78 -14.46
C THR A 87 0.30 -8.86 -13.63
N PHE A 88 -0.50 -9.69 -13.01
CA PHE A 88 -0.02 -10.83 -12.20
C PHE A 88 -1.17 -11.81 -11.92
N ASP A 89 -0.82 -13.03 -11.58
CA ASP A 89 -1.76 -14.02 -11.08
C ASP A 89 -1.82 -13.95 -9.55
N VAL A 90 -3.00 -14.11 -8.97
CA VAL A 90 -3.19 -14.24 -7.53
C VAL A 90 -3.32 -15.72 -7.18
N ILE A 91 -2.48 -16.16 -6.27
CA ILE A 91 -2.45 -17.51 -5.73
C ILE A 91 -3.00 -17.46 -4.30
N CYS A 92 -4.00 -18.29 -3.99
CA CYS A 92 -4.60 -18.41 -2.67
C CYS A 92 -4.49 -19.85 -2.18
N ASP A 93 -3.86 -20.07 -1.01
CA ASP A 93 -3.58 -21.40 -0.48
C ASP A 93 -2.97 -22.37 -1.52
N GLY A 94 -2.01 -21.86 -2.31
CA GLY A 94 -1.31 -22.63 -3.34
C GLY A 94 -2.12 -22.91 -4.61
N LYS A 95 -3.31 -22.30 -4.78
CA LYS A 95 -4.17 -22.47 -5.97
C LYS A 95 -4.38 -21.14 -6.69
N PRO A 96 -4.37 -21.13 -8.04
CA PRO A 96 -4.74 -19.96 -8.80
C PRO A 96 -6.16 -19.50 -8.45
N TYR A 97 -6.31 -18.19 -8.20
CA TYR A 97 -7.61 -17.59 -7.91
C TYR A 97 -8.07 -16.66 -9.05
N CYS A 98 -7.32 -15.63 -9.37
CA CYS A 98 -7.69 -14.68 -10.42
C CYS A 98 -6.47 -14.12 -11.15
N HIS A 99 -6.68 -13.62 -12.37
CA HIS A 99 -5.67 -12.88 -13.14
C HIS A 99 -5.94 -11.38 -13.01
N VAL A 100 -4.99 -10.65 -12.48
CA VAL A 100 -5.10 -9.21 -12.26
C VAL A 100 -4.48 -8.43 -13.41
N SER A 101 -5.21 -7.44 -13.91
CA SER A 101 -4.70 -6.41 -14.83
C SER A 101 -5.13 -5.04 -14.28
N LEU A 102 -4.21 -4.33 -13.61
CA LEU A 102 -4.51 -3.08 -12.93
C LEU A 102 -4.68 -1.91 -13.89
N GLY A 103 -5.70 -1.09 -13.66
CA GLY A 103 -5.84 0.22 -14.28
C GLY A 103 -4.80 1.25 -13.79
N VAL A 104 -4.22 1.01 -12.60
CA VAL A 104 -3.27 1.90 -11.92
C VAL A 104 -1.85 1.32 -11.92
N ARG A 105 -0.84 2.17 -11.73
CA ARG A 105 0.58 1.80 -11.72
C ARG A 105 1.13 1.75 -10.31
N GLY A 106 2.27 1.11 -10.17
CA GLY A 106 3.08 1.11 -8.95
C GLY A 106 2.95 -0.17 -8.12
N ARG A 107 4.09 -0.58 -7.60
CA ARG A 107 4.22 -1.81 -6.79
C ARG A 107 3.30 -1.79 -5.55
N HIS A 108 3.11 -0.60 -4.94
CA HIS A 108 2.19 -0.44 -3.82
C HIS A 108 0.72 -0.70 -4.21
N ASN A 109 0.31 -0.36 -5.43
CA ASN A 109 -1.04 -0.68 -5.93
C ASN A 109 -1.22 -2.17 -6.20
N ALA A 110 -0.17 -2.87 -6.63
CA ALA A 110 -0.20 -4.33 -6.71
C ALA A 110 -0.39 -4.97 -5.32
N MET A 111 0.29 -4.45 -4.29
CA MET A 111 0.10 -4.89 -2.90
C MET A 111 -1.33 -4.63 -2.42
N ASN A 112 -1.88 -3.44 -2.67
CA ASN A 112 -3.27 -3.11 -2.34
C ASN A 112 -4.27 -4.03 -3.06
N ALA A 113 -3.99 -4.37 -4.31
CA ALA A 113 -4.81 -5.30 -5.08
C ALA A 113 -4.77 -6.72 -4.52
N LEU A 114 -3.60 -7.18 -4.05
CA LEU A 114 -3.49 -8.48 -3.34
C LEU A 114 -4.31 -8.49 -2.06
N ALA A 115 -4.28 -7.42 -1.27
CA ALA A 115 -5.11 -7.27 -0.07
C ALA A 115 -6.61 -7.35 -0.41
N ALA A 116 -7.03 -6.63 -1.44
CA ALA A 116 -8.42 -6.65 -1.91
C ALA A 116 -8.84 -8.03 -2.43
N ALA A 117 -7.98 -8.69 -3.21
CA ALA A 117 -8.20 -10.05 -3.71
C ALA A 117 -8.27 -11.07 -2.57
N ALA A 118 -7.41 -10.94 -1.54
CA ALA A 118 -7.41 -11.80 -0.36
C ALA A 118 -8.76 -11.73 0.37
N VAL A 119 -9.26 -10.52 0.61
CA VAL A 119 -10.58 -10.34 1.25
C VAL A 119 -11.69 -10.92 0.38
N ALA A 120 -11.69 -10.63 -0.93
CA ALA A 120 -12.68 -11.15 -1.86
C ALA A 120 -12.71 -12.69 -1.88
N TRP A 121 -11.54 -13.31 -1.94
CA TRP A 121 -11.41 -14.76 -1.89
C TRP A 121 -11.95 -15.36 -0.59
N LEU A 122 -11.61 -14.77 0.56
CA LEU A 122 -12.09 -15.23 1.88
C LEU A 122 -13.61 -15.13 2.03
N TYR A 123 -14.23 -14.18 1.34
CA TYR A 123 -15.69 -14.06 1.28
C TYR A 123 -16.35 -14.87 0.15
N GLY A 124 -15.59 -15.72 -0.55
CA GLY A 124 -16.11 -16.60 -1.60
C GLY A 124 -16.53 -15.87 -2.87
N VAL A 125 -16.00 -14.66 -3.12
CA VAL A 125 -16.28 -13.96 -4.38
C VAL A 125 -15.57 -14.68 -5.52
N GLU A 126 -16.25 -14.87 -6.64
CA GLU A 126 -15.66 -15.50 -7.83
C GLU A 126 -14.57 -14.60 -8.46
N ALA A 127 -13.63 -15.20 -9.19
CA ALA A 127 -12.50 -14.50 -9.82
C ALA A 127 -12.94 -13.36 -10.76
N ALA A 128 -13.88 -13.64 -11.67
CA ALA A 128 -14.25 -12.70 -12.74
C ALA A 128 -14.78 -11.32 -12.26
N PRO A 129 -15.61 -11.22 -11.19
CA PRO A 129 -15.94 -9.91 -10.60
C PRO A 129 -14.73 -9.16 -10.06
N VAL A 130 -13.77 -9.86 -9.42
CA VAL A 130 -12.55 -9.25 -8.85
C VAL A 130 -11.66 -8.71 -9.96
N GLU A 131 -11.42 -9.49 -11.01
CA GLU A 131 -10.64 -9.09 -12.19
C GLU A 131 -11.21 -7.83 -12.84
N ARG A 132 -12.53 -7.79 -13.06
CA ARG A 132 -13.20 -6.61 -13.64
C ARG A 132 -13.09 -5.38 -12.74
N ALA A 133 -13.28 -5.54 -11.43
CA ALA A 133 -13.23 -4.43 -10.49
C ALA A 133 -11.83 -3.83 -10.40
N LEU A 134 -10.79 -4.67 -10.30
CA LEU A 134 -9.39 -4.23 -10.25
C LEU A 134 -8.94 -3.58 -11.57
N HIS A 135 -9.41 -4.10 -12.71
CA HIS A 135 -9.14 -3.48 -14.02
C HIS A 135 -9.81 -2.11 -14.16
N ALA A 136 -11.04 -1.98 -13.70
CA ALA A 136 -11.81 -0.73 -13.79
C ALA A 136 -11.38 0.33 -12.78
N PHE A 137 -10.60 -0.04 -11.76
CA PHE A 137 -10.13 0.90 -10.75
C PHE A 137 -9.11 1.86 -11.34
N THR A 138 -9.42 3.16 -11.32
CA THR A 138 -8.60 4.23 -11.91
C THR A 138 -7.74 4.98 -10.88
N GLY A 139 -7.74 4.53 -9.63
CA GLY A 139 -7.00 5.16 -8.54
C GLY A 139 -7.88 6.01 -7.62
N ALA A 140 -7.30 6.40 -6.50
CA ALA A 140 -7.89 7.40 -5.62
C ALA A 140 -7.43 8.80 -6.03
N GLY A 141 -8.25 9.80 -5.79
CA GLY A 141 -7.85 11.19 -6.01
C GLY A 141 -6.57 11.53 -5.28
N ARG A 142 -5.71 12.30 -5.91
CA ARG A 142 -4.39 12.68 -5.38
C ARG A 142 -3.47 11.47 -5.03
N ARG A 143 -3.55 10.39 -5.81
CA ARG A 143 -2.63 9.25 -5.77
C ARG A 143 -2.12 9.01 -7.19
N LEU A 144 -1.00 9.63 -7.55
CA LEU A 144 -0.44 9.71 -8.92
C LEU A 144 -1.54 10.09 -9.95
N GLU A 145 -2.41 11.03 -9.56
CA GLU A 145 -3.57 11.43 -10.34
C GLU A 145 -3.14 12.28 -11.54
N TYR A 146 -3.41 11.82 -12.76
CA TYR A 146 -3.13 12.60 -13.96
C TYR A 146 -4.04 13.83 -14.04
N LYS A 147 -3.43 15.02 -14.10
CA LYS A 147 -4.15 16.32 -14.16
C LYS A 147 -4.19 16.92 -15.55
N GLY A 148 -3.47 16.37 -16.49
CA GLY A 148 -3.43 16.87 -17.85
C GLY A 148 -2.01 17.16 -18.34
N ARG A 149 -1.95 17.86 -19.49
CA ARG A 149 -0.67 18.18 -20.15
C ARG A 149 -0.50 19.68 -20.33
N TYR A 150 0.67 20.19 -19.98
CA TYR A 150 1.04 21.60 -20.15
C TYR A 150 2.43 21.73 -20.76
N ASN A 151 2.56 22.45 -21.86
CA ASN A 151 3.82 22.66 -22.59
C ASN A 151 4.62 21.38 -22.87
N GLY A 152 3.90 20.27 -23.17
CA GLY A 152 4.51 18.98 -23.45
C GLY A 152 4.87 18.14 -22.24
N ALA A 153 4.70 18.65 -21.02
CA ALA A 153 4.86 17.91 -19.78
C ALA A 153 3.52 17.34 -19.31
N ASP A 154 3.51 16.08 -18.90
CA ASP A 154 2.38 15.48 -18.20
C ASP A 154 2.42 15.88 -16.72
N ILE A 155 1.28 16.26 -16.17
CA ILE A 155 1.15 16.77 -14.79
C ILE A 155 0.40 15.75 -13.97
N TYR A 156 0.97 15.39 -12.82
CA TYR A 156 0.38 14.49 -11.83
C TYR A 156 0.27 15.17 -10.47
N ASP A 157 -0.78 14.86 -9.72
CA ASP A 157 -0.96 15.26 -8.33
C ASP A 157 -0.89 14.03 -7.43
N ASP A 158 -0.09 14.13 -6.37
CA ASP A 158 0.04 13.09 -5.36
C ASP A 158 0.00 13.68 -3.95
N TYR A 159 -0.56 12.96 -3.00
CA TYR A 159 -0.66 13.38 -1.61
C TYR A 159 0.49 12.85 -0.74
N ALA A 160 1.54 12.32 -1.34
CA ALA A 160 2.70 11.81 -0.64
C ALA A 160 3.28 12.89 0.30
N HIS A 161 3.34 12.60 1.58
CA HIS A 161 3.79 13.51 2.63
C HIS A 161 4.68 12.81 3.68
N HIS A 162 5.03 11.56 3.46
CA HIS A 162 6.00 10.77 4.20
C HIS A 162 7.12 10.30 3.24
N PRO A 163 8.39 10.15 3.68
CA PRO A 163 9.48 9.71 2.80
C PRO A 163 9.20 8.39 2.08
N ARG A 164 8.60 7.40 2.75
CA ARG A 164 8.23 6.11 2.14
C ARG A 164 7.18 6.27 1.04
N GLU A 165 6.20 7.16 1.22
CA GLU A 165 5.21 7.45 0.17
C GLU A 165 5.88 8.12 -1.03
N LEU A 166 6.76 9.11 -0.77
CA LEU A 166 7.53 9.79 -1.81
C LEU A 166 8.43 8.81 -2.57
N HIS A 167 9.09 7.90 -1.86
CA HIS A 167 9.86 6.80 -2.46
C HIS A 167 9.01 5.97 -3.41
N ALA A 168 7.87 5.46 -2.95
CA ALA A 168 6.97 4.62 -3.74
C ALA A 168 6.43 5.35 -4.98
N LEU A 169 6.11 6.65 -4.85
CA LEU A 169 5.71 7.52 -5.94
C LEU A 169 6.82 7.65 -6.98
N LEU A 170 8.03 8.01 -6.56
CA LEU A 170 9.16 8.26 -7.46
C LEU A 170 9.63 6.97 -8.15
N GLU A 171 9.64 5.84 -7.46
CA GLU A 171 9.90 4.54 -8.08
C GLU A 171 8.85 4.22 -9.17
N THR A 172 7.58 4.53 -8.90
CA THR A 172 6.53 4.35 -9.91
C THR A 172 6.77 5.26 -11.13
N VAL A 173 7.10 6.54 -10.91
CA VAL A 173 7.36 7.51 -11.99
C VAL A 173 8.54 7.08 -12.85
N LYS A 174 9.59 6.47 -12.29
CA LYS A 174 10.73 5.93 -13.05
C LYS A 174 10.30 4.87 -14.08
N THR A 175 9.28 4.07 -13.76
CA THR A 175 8.75 3.05 -14.69
C THR A 175 7.92 3.63 -15.84
N MET A 176 7.56 4.92 -15.78
CA MET A 176 6.71 5.57 -16.78
C MET A 176 7.46 6.04 -18.02
N GLY A 177 8.79 5.95 -18.02
CA GLY A 177 9.64 6.25 -19.19
C GLY A 177 9.78 7.74 -19.51
N TYR A 178 9.54 8.63 -18.57
CA TYR A 178 9.77 10.07 -18.74
C TYR A 178 11.28 10.37 -18.83
N ARG A 179 11.65 11.23 -19.80
CA ARG A 179 13.05 11.65 -19.98
C ARG A 179 13.52 12.57 -18.85
N ARG A 180 12.60 13.30 -18.22
CA ARG A 180 12.88 14.27 -17.16
C ARG A 180 11.71 14.32 -16.18
N VAL A 181 12.02 14.29 -14.89
CA VAL A 181 11.06 14.37 -13.79
C VAL A 181 11.31 15.63 -12.98
N LEU A 182 10.27 16.47 -12.85
CA LEU A 182 10.26 17.64 -11.98
C LEU A 182 9.30 17.36 -10.84
N CYS A 183 9.73 17.58 -9.60
CA CYS A 183 8.93 17.39 -8.41
C CYS A 183 8.74 18.71 -7.67
N ALA A 184 7.50 19.18 -7.54
CA ALA A 184 7.15 20.26 -6.64
C ALA A 184 6.62 19.65 -5.34
N PHE A 185 7.42 19.70 -4.29
CA PHE A 185 7.09 19.08 -3.01
C PHE A 185 6.80 20.14 -1.94
N GLN A 186 5.64 20.01 -1.28
CA GLN A 186 5.28 20.83 -0.13
C GLN A 186 5.23 19.93 1.12
N PRO A 187 6.22 20.01 2.03
CA PRO A 187 6.21 19.26 3.27
C PRO A 187 5.02 19.64 4.14
N HIS A 188 4.44 18.65 4.83
CA HIS A 188 3.31 18.85 5.72
C HIS A 188 3.66 18.42 7.15
N THR A 189 3.34 19.29 8.11
CA THR A 189 3.70 19.38 9.53
C THR A 189 5.19 19.65 9.78
N TYR A 190 5.45 20.62 10.66
CA TYR A 190 6.83 21.01 11.03
C TYR A 190 7.56 19.89 11.77
N THR A 191 6.87 19.15 12.63
CA THR A 191 7.42 18.07 13.43
C THR A 191 7.93 16.92 12.56
N ARG A 192 7.10 16.44 11.61
CA ARG A 192 7.47 15.40 10.66
C ARG A 192 8.63 15.86 9.76
N THR A 193 8.52 17.06 9.22
CA THR A 193 9.54 17.62 8.32
C THR A 193 10.89 17.70 9.04
N LYS A 194 10.91 18.14 10.30
CA LYS A 194 12.14 18.22 11.10
C LYS A 194 12.69 16.83 11.42
N ALA A 195 11.86 15.90 11.81
CA ALA A 195 12.26 14.54 12.21
C ALA A 195 12.83 13.73 11.02
N LEU A 196 12.22 13.88 9.83
CA LEU A 196 12.52 13.08 8.64
C LEU A 196 13.20 13.89 7.52
N PHE A 197 13.82 15.04 7.86
CA PHE A 197 14.38 15.96 6.88
C PHE A 197 15.41 15.30 5.95
N SER A 198 16.34 14.55 6.52
CA SER A 198 17.37 13.84 5.75
C SER A 198 16.77 12.83 4.77
N ASP A 199 15.71 12.14 5.19
CA ASP A 199 15.06 11.12 4.38
C ASP A 199 14.31 11.77 3.20
N PHE A 200 13.59 12.88 3.43
CA PHE A 200 13.01 13.66 2.34
C PHE A 200 14.05 14.15 1.33
N VAL A 201 15.18 14.66 1.81
CA VAL A 201 16.28 15.11 0.94
C VAL A 201 16.84 13.94 0.13
N GLN A 202 16.97 12.77 0.73
CA GLN A 202 17.47 11.58 0.05
C GLN A 202 16.53 11.17 -1.10
N GLU A 203 15.22 11.10 -0.86
CA GLU A 203 14.25 10.74 -1.89
C GLU A 203 14.20 11.76 -3.03
N LEU A 204 14.18 13.05 -2.70
CA LEU A 204 14.13 14.14 -3.70
C LEU A 204 15.38 14.23 -4.57
N ARG A 205 16.52 13.65 -4.17
CA ARG A 205 17.70 13.52 -5.05
C ARG A 205 17.47 12.59 -6.25
N GLY A 206 16.43 11.78 -6.22
CA GLY A 206 16.05 10.86 -7.28
C GLY A 206 15.37 11.51 -8.49
N VAL A 207 15.11 12.84 -8.46
CA VAL A 207 14.49 13.58 -9.57
C VAL A 207 15.46 14.59 -10.20
N ASP A 208 15.16 15.03 -11.43
CA ASP A 208 16.02 15.97 -12.14
C ASP A 208 15.94 17.39 -11.59
N VAL A 209 14.79 17.76 -11.02
CA VAL A 209 14.53 19.06 -10.36
C VAL A 209 13.55 18.86 -9.21
N ALA A 210 13.93 19.29 -8.02
CA ALA A 210 13.07 19.35 -6.84
C ALA A 210 12.93 20.78 -6.34
#